data_2fc0bc28d5cd06c667088a1d18585485
#
_entry.id   2fc0bc28d5cd06c667088a1d18585485
#
_cell.length_a   1.000
_cell.length_b   1.000
_cell.length_c   1.000
_cell.angle_alpha   90.00
_cell.angle_beta   90.00
_cell.angle_gamma   90.00
#
_symmetry.space_group_name_H-M   'P 1'
#
loop_
_entity.id
_entity.type
_entity.pdbx_description
1 polymer ?
#
loop_
_entity_poly.entity_id
_entity_poly.type
_entity_poly.pdbx_seq_one_letter_code
_entity_poly.pdbx_strand_id
1 'polypeptide(L)'
;DMMRAVIDHGTGRRLRYVYQFEGPIAGKTGTTNSNSDGWFVGCVPQLVTAVWVGGDERDIHFNSMALGQGSASALPVWGNYMKKVYADKALGYDPMREFDRPAIDPDHLSGPPLHFLPSDEDNDDEANVPQEDHDRQPAAKSKPKGGVNADSYFD
;
A
#
# COMPACT_ATOMS: atom_id res chain seq x y z
N ASP A 1 -12.36 2.84 14.18
CA ASP A 1 -11.35 3.48 15.06
C ASP A 1 -9.91 3.19 14.62
N MET A 2 -9.51 1.94 14.27
CA MET A 2 -8.12 1.63 13.87
C MET A 2 -7.62 2.46 12.68
N MET A 3 -8.42 2.68 11.65
CA MET A 3 -8.01 3.50 10.49
C MET A 3 -7.90 5.00 10.83
N ARG A 4 -8.59 5.49 11.86
CA ARG A 4 -8.39 6.86 12.37
C ARG A 4 -7.05 6.96 13.10
N ALA A 5 -6.69 5.94 13.89
CA ALA A 5 -5.40 5.90 14.59
C ALA A 5 -4.19 5.94 13.62
N VAL A 6 -4.32 5.40 12.40
CA VAL A 6 -3.29 5.53 11.35
C VAL A 6 -3.03 7.00 11.00
N ILE A 7 -4.08 7.83 10.99
CA ILE A 7 -3.98 9.27 10.68
C ILE A 7 -3.46 10.06 11.87
N ASP A 8 -3.94 9.73 13.06
CA ASP A 8 -3.63 10.53 14.26
C ASP A 8 -2.24 10.18 14.84
N HIS A 9 -1.84 8.91 14.79
CA HIS A 9 -0.63 8.40 15.46
C HIS A 9 0.29 7.56 14.54
N GLY A 10 -0.20 7.15 13.36
CA GLY A 10 0.50 6.21 12.47
C GLY A 10 1.14 6.85 11.24
N THR A 11 1.23 6.05 10.17
CA THR A 11 1.87 6.41 8.90
C THR A 11 1.18 7.56 8.17
N GLY A 12 -0.08 7.85 8.49
CA GLY A 12 -0.88 8.94 7.90
C GLY A 12 -0.78 10.27 8.64
N ARG A 13 -0.08 10.35 9.78
CA ARG A 13 -0.03 11.56 10.64
C ARG A 13 0.43 12.84 9.91
N ARG A 14 1.09 12.69 8.76
CA ARG A 14 1.50 13.80 7.91
C ARG A 14 0.32 14.67 7.47
N LEU A 15 -0.89 14.10 7.38
CA LEU A 15 -2.12 14.85 7.09
C LEU A 15 -2.45 15.86 8.20
N ARG A 16 -2.07 15.59 9.43
CA ARG A 16 -2.28 16.50 10.56
C ARG A 16 -1.27 17.64 10.56
N TYR A 17 0.03 17.36 10.58
CA TYR A 17 1.04 18.39 10.80
C TYR A 17 1.52 19.11 9.53
N VAL A 18 1.48 18.47 8.33
CA VAL A 18 1.88 19.13 7.07
C VAL A 18 0.68 19.73 6.36
N TYR A 19 -0.42 18.97 6.26
CA TYR A 19 -1.62 19.40 5.54
C TYR A 19 -2.63 20.12 6.41
N GLN A 20 -2.48 20.06 7.73
CA GLN A 20 -3.29 20.76 8.74
C GLN A 20 -4.78 20.40 8.66
N PHE A 21 -5.10 19.15 8.34
CA PHE A 21 -6.47 18.67 8.42
C PHE A 21 -6.84 18.39 9.87
N GLU A 22 -7.87 19.05 10.37
CA GLU A 22 -8.37 18.91 11.76
C GLU A 22 -9.52 17.91 11.87
N GLY A 23 -10.38 17.86 10.87
CA GLY A 23 -11.57 17.03 10.85
C GLY A 23 -11.30 15.52 10.82
N PRO A 24 -12.35 14.71 10.92
CA PRO A 24 -12.21 13.26 10.98
C PRO A 24 -11.79 12.67 9.64
N ILE A 25 -10.67 11.97 9.68
CA ILE A 25 -10.11 11.22 8.55
C ILE A 25 -9.77 9.83 9.03
N ALA A 26 -10.14 8.84 8.26
CA ALA A 26 -9.68 7.46 8.39
C ALA A 26 -8.88 7.07 7.15
N GLY A 27 -7.86 6.26 7.27
CA GLY A 27 -7.09 5.89 6.08
C GLY A 27 -6.04 4.82 6.34
N LYS A 28 -5.46 4.33 5.25
CA LYS A 28 -4.41 3.31 5.28
C LYS A 28 -3.43 3.51 4.12
N THR A 29 -2.16 3.44 4.46
CA THR A 29 -1.07 3.37 3.47
C THR A 29 -0.84 1.93 3.03
N GLY A 30 -0.45 1.74 1.78
CA GLY A 30 0.05 0.49 1.24
C GLY A 30 1.40 0.73 0.56
N THR A 31 2.28 -0.28 0.63
CA THR A 31 3.56 -0.28 -0.09
C THR A 31 3.86 -1.71 -0.48
N THR A 32 4.14 -1.95 -1.74
CA THR A 32 4.55 -3.27 -2.22
C THR A 32 6.04 -3.50 -1.97
N ASN A 33 6.46 -4.75 -2.09
CA ASN A 33 7.86 -5.12 -2.03
C ASN A 33 8.65 -4.32 -3.08
N SER A 34 9.89 -3.99 -2.79
CA SER A 34 10.77 -3.19 -3.66
C SER A 34 10.30 -1.76 -3.96
N ASN A 35 9.29 -1.25 -3.26
CA ASN A 35 8.76 0.11 -3.44
C ASN A 35 8.27 0.42 -4.87
N SER A 36 7.75 -0.58 -5.60
CA SER A 36 7.19 -0.39 -6.94
C SER A 36 5.83 0.31 -6.89
N ASP A 37 5.05 0.09 -5.81
CA ASP A 37 3.73 0.69 -5.67
C ASP A 37 3.56 1.34 -4.30
N GLY A 38 3.13 2.57 -4.32
CA GLY A 38 2.68 3.30 -3.14
C GLY A 38 1.18 3.55 -3.22
N TRP A 39 0.45 3.16 -2.18
CA TRP A 39 -1.00 3.36 -2.06
C TRP A 39 -1.35 4.21 -0.86
N PHE A 40 -2.37 5.02 -1.01
CA PHE A 40 -3.08 5.62 0.09
C PHE A 40 -4.59 5.61 -0.17
N VAL A 41 -5.34 4.98 0.72
CA VAL A 41 -6.80 5.06 0.74
C VAL A 41 -7.20 5.92 1.92
N GLY A 42 -7.92 7.00 1.65
CA GLY A 42 -8.43 7.93 2.64
C GLY A 42 -9.95 8.03 2.58
N CYS A 43 -10.56 8.03 3.75
CA CYS A 43 -12.00 8.14 3.94
C CYS A 43 -12.28 9.37 4.81
N VAL A 44 -13.18 10.20 4.35
CA VAL A 44 -13.88 11.20 5.15
C VAL A 44 -15.38 10.85 5.16
N PRO A 45 -16.21 11.38 6.03
CA PRO A 45 -17.61 10.95 6.15
C PRO A 45 -18.41 10.96 4.85
N GLN A 46 -18.04 11.82 3.90
CA GLN A 46 -18.80 12.05 2.66
C GLN A 46 -18.08 11.52 1.41
N LEU A 47 -16.81 11.10 1.53
CA LEU A 47 -15.99 10.75 0.38
C LEU A 47 -14.93 9.70 0.72
N VAL A 48 -14.81 8.69 -0.14
CA VAL A 48 -13.71 7.73 -0.12
C VAL A 48 -12.91 7.89 -1.39
N THR A 49 -11.60 8.03 -1.26
CA THR A 49 -10.69 8.15 -2.39
C THR A 49 -9.44 7.31 -2.20
N ALA A 50 -8.95 6.74 -3.29
CA ALA A 50 -7.70 6.00 -3.32
C ALA A 50 -6.73 6.69 -4.28
N VAL A 51 -5.46 6.69 -3.90
CA VAL A 51 -4.36 7.16 -4.74
C VAL A 51 -3.34 6.03 -4.86
N TRP A 52 -2.94 5.79 -6.09
CA TRP A 52 -1.85 4.89 -6.44
C TRP A 52 -0.73 5.68 -7.12
N VAL A 53 0.49 5.36 -6.77
CA VAL A 53 1.72 5.86 -7.40
C VAL A 53 2.61 4.66 -7.68
N GLY A 54 2.87 4.41 -8.95
CA GLY A 54 3.68 3.28 -9.41
C GLY A 54 3.96 3.36 -10.88
N GLY A 55 4.70 2.39 -11.41
CA GLY A 55 4.93 2.18 -12.83
C GLY A 55 4.16 0.98 -13.36
N ASP A 56 3.96 0.91 -14.67
CA ASP A 56 3.27 -0.22 -15.33
C ASP A 56 4.06 -1.53 -15.15
N GLU A 57 5.39 -1.42 -15.09
CA GLU A 57 6.31 -2.54 -14.90
C GLU A 57 6.88 -2.52 -13.49
N ARG A 58 6.99 -3.68 -12.84
CA ARG A 58 7.53 -3.80 -11.48
C ARG A 58 9.00 -3.42 -11.35
N ASP A 59 9.73 -3.44 -12.45
CA ASP A 59 11.12 -3.00 -12.52
C ASP A 59 11.26 -1.48 -12.38
N ILE A 60 10.14 -0.74 -12.57
CA ILE A 60 10.06 0.69 -12.30
C ILE A 60 9.71 0.88 -10.83
N HIS A 61 10.70 1.20 -10.02
CA HIS A 61 10.52 1.34 -8.59
C HIS A 61 11.39 2.45 -7.99
N PHE A 62 11.01 2.92 -6.81
CA PHE A 62 11.86 3.85 -6.07
C PHE A 62 13.03 3.11 -5.41
N ASN A 63 14.21 3.70 -5.49
CA ASN A 63 15.44 3.12 -4.92
C ASN A 63 15.48 3.14 -3.38
N SER A 64 14.50 3.77 -2.73
CA SER A 64 14.46 3.83 -1.27
C SER A 64 13.03 3.82 -0.74
N MET A 65 12.86 3.23 0.43
CA MET A 65 11.61 3.25 1.20
C MET A 65 11.17 4.69 1.52
N ALA A 66 12.12 5.60 1.77
CA ALA A 66 11.82 6.99 2.09
C ALA A 66 11.06 7.72 0.98
N LEU A 67 11.25 7.34 -0.27
CA LEU A 67 10.57 7.92 -1.43
C LEU A 67 9.38 7.08 -1.89
N GLY A 68 9.49 5.74 -1.85
CA GLY A 68 8.51 4.84 -2.46
C GLY A 68 7.37 4.40 -1.54
N GLN A 69 7.51 4.54 -0.22
CA GLN A 69 6.40 4.18 0.67
C GLN A 69 5.16 5.04 0.41
N GLY A 70 3.97 4.45 0.54
CA GLY A 70 2.70 5.13 0.28
C GLY A 70 2.48 6.42 1.08
N SER A 71 3.09 6.54 2.27
CA SER A 71 3.08 7.77 3.07
C SER A 71 3.94 8.90 2.48
N ALA A 72 4.91 8.58 1.62
CA ALA A 72 5.79 9.55 0.97
C ALA A 72 5.36 9.85 -0.47
N SER A 73 4.76 8.90 -1.17
CA SER A 73 4.36 9.01 -2.58
C SER A 73 2.86 9.33 -2.74
N ALA A 74 1.97 8.43 -2.37
CA ALA A 74 0.53 8.53 -2.61
C ALA A 74 -0.20 9.47 -1.64
N LEU A 75 0.15 9.45 -0.34
CA LEU A 75 -0.48 10.31 0.66
C LEU A 75 -0.37 11.81 0.37
N PRO A 76 0.79 12.36 -0.10
CA PRO A 76 0.88 13.76 -0.50
C PRO A 76 -0.08 14.15 -1.63
N VAL A 77 -0.27 13.27 -2.60
CA VAL A 77 -1.22 13.49 -3.71
C VAL A 77 -2.65 13.57 -3.15
N TRP A 78 -3.03 12.64 -2.29
CA TRP A 78 -4.31 12.64 -1.61
C TRP A 78 -4.52 13.92 -0.77
N GLY A 79 -3.53 14.34 -0.02
CA GLY A 79 -3.59 15.55 0.80
C GLY A 79 -3.83 16.80 -0.03
N ASN A 80 -3.12 16.95 -1.16
CA ASN A 80 -3.31 18.08 -2.08
C ASN A 80 -4.67 18.02 -2.78
N TYR A 81 -5.14 16.83 -3.15
CA TYR A 81 -6.47 16.63 -3.71
C TYR A 81 -7.56 17.08 -2.72
N MET A 82 -7.51 16.61 -1.47
CA MET A 82 -8.51 16.97 -0.46
C MET A 82 -8.50 18.46 -0.09
N LYS A 83 -7.34 19.13 -0.12
CA LYS A 83 -7.29 20.59 0.01
C LYS A 83 -8.11 21.30 -1.06
N LYS A 84 -8.04 20.82 -2.31
CA LYS A 84 -8.84 21.37 -3.41
C LYS A 84 -10.33 21.07 -3.24
N VAL A 85 -10.67 19.83 -2.82
CA VAL A 85 -12.06 19.43 -2.56
C VAL A 85 -12.70 20.31 -1.48
N TYR A 86 -12.00 20.57 -0.37
CA TYR A 86 -12.54 21.43 0.70
C TYR A 86 -12.52 22.92 0.37
N ALA A 87 -11.66 23.36 -0.54
CA ALA A 87 -11.66 24.74 -1.02
C ALA A 87 -12.82 25.05 -1.96
N ASP A 88 -13.31 24.06 -2.71
CA ASP A 88 -14.42 24.20 -3.63
C ASP A 88 -15.76 24.07 -2.87
N LYS A 89 -16.34 25.25 -2.55
CA LYS A 89 -17.62 25.32 -1.83
C LYS A 89 -18.80 24.77 -2.62
N ALA A 90 -18.71 24.70 -3.95
CA ALA A 90 -19.79 24.17 -4.79
C ALA A 90 -19.97 22.65 -4.59
N LEU A 91 -18.94 21.94 -4.15
CA LEU A 91 -18.99 20.51 -3.85
C LEU A 91 -19.73 20.18 -2.55
N GLY A 92 -19.88 21.15 -1.64
CA GLY A 92 -20.66 20.98 -0.40
C GLY A 92 -20.05 20.02 0.63
N TYR A 93 -18.77 19.71 0.54
CA TYR A 93 -18.07 18.88 1.55
C TYR A 93 -17.73 19.70 2.79
N ASP A 94 -18.14 19.18 3.94
CA ASP A 94 -17.81 19.78 5.25
C ASP A 94 -16.59 19.05 5.84
N PRO A 95 -15.44 19.75 6.00
CA PRO A 95 -14.24 19.14 6.55
C PRO A 95 -14.38 18.69 8.01
N MET A 96 -15.37 19.24 8.75
CA MET A 96 -15.56 18.95 10.17
C MET A 96 -16.69 17.94 10.44
N ARG A 97 -17.37 17.44 9.41
CA ARG A 97 -18.43 16.46 9.57
C ARG A 97 -17.89 15.18 10.21
N GLU A 98 -18.56 14.69 11.25
CA GLU A 98 -18.21 13.43 11.93
C GLU A 98 -18.72 12.21 11.16
N PHE A 99 -18.01 11.07 11.36
CA PHE A 99 -18.49 9.79 10.86
C PHE A 99 -19.75 9.37 11.63
N ASP A 100 -20.75 8.91 10.90
CA ASP A 100 -21.92 8.30 11.50
C ASP A 100 -21.49 7.06 12.30
N ARG A 101 -21.83 7.05 13.59
CA ARG A 101 -21.59 5.88 14.43
C ARG A 101 -22.79 4.97 14.29
N PRO A 102 -22.61 3.72 13.79
CA PRO A 102 -23.69 2.76 13.83
C PRO A 102 -24.12 2.56 15.28
N ALA A 103 -25.42 2.48 15.53
CA ALA A 103 -25.92 2.02 16.82
C ALA A 103 -25.35 0.60 17.02
N ILE A 104 -24.41 0.49 17.97
CA ILE A 104 -23.84 -0.81 18.32
C ILE A 104 -24.91 -1.49 19.18
N ASP A 105 -25.56 -2.50 18.63
CA ASP A 105 -26.39 -3.40 19.39
C ASP A 105 -25.45 -4.26 20.27
N PRO A 106 -25.52 -4.13 21.61
CA PRO A 106 -24.67 -4.91 22.51
C PRO A 106 -24.84 -6.42 22.32
N ASP A 107 -26.01 -6.88 21.88
CA ASP A 107 -26.30 -8.29 21.66
C ASP A 107 -25.61 -8.83 20.38
N HIS A 108 -25.28 -7.94 19.41
CA HIS A 108 -24.49 -8.29 18.23
C HIS A 108 -22.97 -8.31 18.48
N LEU A 109 -22.50 -7.80 19.62
CA LEU A 109 -21.10 -7.95 20.04
C LEU A 109 -20.82 -9.33 20.65
N SER A 110 -21.85 -10.04 21.08
CA SER A 110 -21.79 -11.44 21.45
C SER A 110 -21.97 -12.32 20.19
N GLY A 111 -21.10 -12.16 19.21
CA GLY A 111 -20.90 -13.18 18.18
C GLY A 111 -20.59 -14.52 18.86
N PRO A 112 -20.91 -15.67 18.23
CA PRO A 112 -20.51 -16.96 18.78
C PRO A 112 -19.03 -16.85 19.16
N PRO A 113 -18.60 -17.41 20.31
CA PRO A 113 -17.21 -17.36 20.72
C PRO A 113 -16.38 -17.76 19.50
N LEU A 114 -15.39 -16.93 19.15
CA LEU A 114 -14.43 -17.27 18.13
C LEU A 114 -13.97 -18.68 18.46
N HIS A 115 -14.53 -19.68 17.77
CA HIS A 115 -13.91 -20.96 17.73
C HIS A 115 -12.53 -20.70 17.16
N PHE A 116 -11.55 -20.70 18.03
CA PHE A 116 -10.17 -20.88 17.62
C PHE A 116 -10.22 -22.01 16.63
N LEU A 117 -9.95 -21.73 15.37
CA LEU A 117 -9.58 -22.78 14.43
C LEU A 117 -8.51 -23.59 15.18
N PRO A 118 -8.63 -24.92 15.28
CA PRO A 118 -7.57 -25.73 15.88
C PRO A 118 -6.27 -25.22 15.28
N SER A 119 -5.33 -24.89 16.15
CA SER A 119 -3.99 -24.56 15.72
C SER A 119 -3.53 -25.72 14.83
N ASP A 120 -2.98 -25.41 13.66
CA ASP A 120 -2.48 -26.40 12.68
C ASP A 120 -1.31 -27.27 13.26
N GLU A 121 -1.26 -27.45 14.57
CA GLU A 121 -0.22 -28.22 15.29
C GLU A 121 -0.45 -29.74 15.22
N ASP A 122 -1.58 -30.23 14.67
CA ASP A 122 -1.89 -31.66 14.60
C ASP A 122 -1.89 -32.25 13.16
N ASN A 123 -1.35 -31.53 12.17
CA ASN A 123 -1.13 -32.08 10.84
C ASN A 123 0.37 -32.27 10.55
N ASP A 124 1.02 -33.11 11.39
CA ASP A 124 2.29 -33.77 11.02
C ASP A 124 2.04 -34.93 10.02
N ASP A 125 1.16 -34.74 9.05
CA ASP A 125 1.19 -35.55 7.84
C ASP A 125 2.33 -35.02 6.98
N GLU A 126 3.47 -35.68 7.08
CA GLU A 126 4.61 -35.58 6.18
C GLU A 126 4.13 -35.60 4.73
N ALA A 127 3.75 -34.42 4.20
CA ALA A 127 3.64 -34.23 2.76
C ALA A 127 5.05 -34.33 2.21
N ASN A 128 5.38 -35.51 1.71
CA ASN A 128 6.54 -35.85 0.91
C ASN A 128 6.70 -34.80 -0.22
N VAL A 129 7.40 -33.70 0.07
CA VAL A 129 7.83 -32.73 -0.93
C VAL A 129 9.01 -33.36 -1.66
N PRO A 130 8.93 -33.62 -2.97
CA PRO A 130 10.09 -34.11 -3.71
C PRO A 130 11.21 -33.09 -3.57
N GLN A 131 12.35 -33.54 -3.02
CA GLN A 131 13.57 -32.73 -3.01
C GLN A 131 13.95 -32.43 -4.47
N GLU A 132 13.83 -31.17 -4.86
CA GLU A 132 14.46 -30.72 -6.08
C GLU A 132 15.97 -30.77 -5.92
N ASP A 133 16.57 -31.54 -6.80
CA ASP A 133 18.00 -31.82 -6.90
C ASP A 133 18.76 -30.51 -7.21
N HIS A 134 19.28 -29.83 -6.20
CA HIS A 134 20.08 -28.60 -6.30
C HIS A 134 21.48 -28.78 -6.88
N ASP A 135 21.83 -30.00 -7.36
CA ASP A 135 23.16 -30.32 -7.92
C ASP A 135 23.29 -30.26 -9.45
N ARG A 136 22.32 -29.64 -10.15
CA ARG A 136 22.54 -29.30 -11.56
C ARG A 136 23.33 -28.01 -11.70
N GLN A 137 24.65 -28.12 -11.76
CA GLN A 137 25.52 -27.08 -12.28
C GLN A 137 25.05 -26.65 -13.67
N PRO A 138 24.87 -25.34 -13.94
CA PRO A 138 24.55 -24.87 -15.29
C PRO A 138 25.74 -25.12 -16.21
N ALA A 139 25.49 -25.87 -17.29
CA ALA A 139 26.44 -26.12 -18.34
C ALA A 139 27.01 -24.80 -18.88
N ALA A 140 28.32 -24.72 -18.96
CA ALA A 140 29.06 -23.59 -19.49
C ALA A 140 28.58 -23.24 -20.91
N LYS A 141 27.96 -22.06 -21.07
CA LYS A 141 27.63 -21.50 -22.37
C LYS A 141 28.92 -21.09 -23.07
N SER A 142 29.25 -21.79 -24.18
CA SER A 142 30.31 -21.43 -25.10
C SER A 142 30.09 -20.01 -25.65
N LYS A 143 31.12 -19.17 -25.58
CA LYS A 143 31.15 -17.81 -26.15
C LYS A 143 31.06 -17.90 -27.68
N PRO A 144 30.19 -17.14 -28.34
CA PRO A 144 30.26 -16.99 -29.80
C PRO A 144 31.51 -16.14 -30.16
N LYS A 145 32.35 -16.70 -31.01
CA LYS A 145 33.40 -15.96 -31.71
C LYS A 145 32.74 -15.17 -32.82
N GLY A 146 32.83 -13.84 -32.77
CA GLY A 146 32.35 -12.98 -33.84
C GLY A 146 32.56 -11.52 -33.45
N GLY A 147 33.75 -10.99 -33.75
CA GLY A 147 34.03 -9.56 -33.62
C GLY A 147 33.29 -8.80 -34.70
N VAL A 148 32.59 -7.76 -34.30
CA VAL A 148 32.12 -6.73 -35.23
C VAL A 148 32.77 -5.42 -34.74
N ASN A 149 33.59 -4.82 -35.61
CA ASN A 149 34.26 -3.55 -35.41
C ASN A 149 33.26 -2.41 -35.22
N ALA A 150 33.45 -1.64 -34.19
CA ALA A 150 32.58 -0.52 -33.77
C ALA A 150 32.96 0.82 -34.44
N ASP A 151 33.54 0.83 -35.64
CA ASP A 151 34.07 2.08 -36.25
C ASP A 151 33.33 2.54 -37.52
N SER A 152 32.03 2.27 -37.70
CA SER A 152 31.33 2.72 -38.89
C SER A 152 29.97 3.38 -38.68
N TYR A 153 29.79 4.17 -37.66
CA TYR A 153 28.54 4.93 -37.43
C TYR A 153 28.80 6.42 -37.09
N PHE A 154 29.78 7.05 -37.73
CA PHE A 154 29.84 8.51 -37.79
C PHE A 154 30.45 8.91 -39.18
N ASP A 155 29.57 9.10 -40.15
CA ASP A 155 29.64 10.05 -41.25
C ASP A 155 28.21 10.47 -41.60
#